data_c624c6c07ab53156101ce5aa01b1afa8
#
_entry.id   c624c6c07ab53156101ce5aa01b1afa8
#
_cell.length_a   1.000
_cell.length_b   1.000
_cell.length_c   1.000
_cell.angle_alpha   90.00
_cell.angle_beta   90.00
_cell.angle_gamma   90.00
#
_symmetry.space_group_name_H-M   'P 1'
#
loop_
_entity.id
_entity.type
_entity.pdbx_description
1 polymer ?
#
loop_
_entity_poly.entity_id
_entity_poly.type
_entity_poly.pdbx_seq_one_letter_code
_entity_poly.pdbx_strand_id
1 'polypeptide(L)'
;VNWEAFLAPYVQVVEELKVKLKGIRAQYEFESKHSPIEFVTGRVKPVTSIIEKTRSKNMSFDKIEEEMQDIAGVRVVCQFVDDIYGIVKMLQARNDFKIVEEKDYIEREKDSGYRSYHMIIRYPVATLRGEKQIIAEIQIRTLAMNFWATNEHSLNYKYDGQIPTDVKARLKRAAEAAFKLDEEMAKIKDEVQEAQRIYHRKRVYIKNEEGGQS
;
A
#
# COMPACT_ATOMS: atom_id res chain seq x y z
N VAL A 1 3.51 -16.74 26.88
CA VAL A 1 3.03 -15.45 26.32
C VAL A 1 1.52 -15.53 26.10
N ASN A 2 0.76 -14.59 26.65
CA ASN A 2 -0.67 -14.43 26.31
C ASN A 2 -0.74 -13.67 24.98
N TRP A 3 -0.89 -14.41 23.88
CA TRP A 3 -0.90 -13.85 22.52
C TRP A 3 -2.09 -12.93 22.24
N GLU A 4 -3.24 -13.20 22.85
CA GLU A 4 -4.42 -12.36 22.70
C GLU A 4 -4.17 -10.97 23.28
N ALA A 5 -3.67 -10.90 24.52
CA ALA A 5 -3.31 -9.65 25.16
C ALA A 5 -2.16 -8.93 24.43
N PHE A 6 -1.19 -9.69 23.90
CA PHE A 6 -0.06 -9.14 23.14
C PHE A 6 -0.52 -8.50 21.83
N LEU A 7 -1.42 -9.16 21.09
CA LEU A 7 -1.86 -8.70 19.77
C LEU A 7 -2.98 -7.64 19.81
N ALA A 8 -3.68 -7.48 20.93
CA ALA A 8 -4.79 -6.53 21.04
C ALA A 8 -4.45 -5.10 20.56
N PRO A 9 -3.32 -4.47 20.96
CA PRO A 9 -2.98 -3.14 20.46
C PRO A 9 -2.63 -3.12 18.96
N TYR A 10 -2.11 -4.21 18.40
CA TYR A 10 -1.85 -4.32 16.96
C TYR A 10 -3.14 -4.41 16.15
N VAL A 11 -4.14 -5.14 16.66
CA VAL A 11 -5.49 -5.17 16.07
C VAL A 11 -6.09 -3.78 16.05
N GLN A 12 -5.98 -3.05 17.16
CA GLN A 12 -6.48 -1.68 17.26
C GLN A 12 -5.81 -0.76 16.22
N VAL A 13 -4.48 -0.79 16.09
CA VAL A 13 -3.74 0.00 15.08
C VAL A 13 -4.25 -0.28 13.67
N VAL A 14 -4.41 -1.56 13.31
CA VAL A 14 -4.89 -1.95 11.98
C VAL A 14 -6.27 -1.37 11.71
N GLU A 15 -7.20 -1.49 12.66
CA GLU A 15 -8.55 -0.98 12.48
C GLU A 15 -8.61 0.55 12.41
N GLU A 16 -7.87 1.26 13.27
CA GLU A 16 -7.81 2.72 13.24
C GLU A 16 -7.19 3.24 11.94
N LEU A 17 -6.10 2.66 11.47
CA LEU A 17 -5.48 3.02 10.18
C LEU A 17 -6.42 2.76 9.01
N LYS A 18 -7.12 1.63 8.99
CA LYS A 18 -8.13 1.34 7.96
C LYS A 18 -9.22 2.39 7.92
N VAL A 19 -9.77 2.77 9.08
CA VAL A 19 -10.81 3.81 9.17
C VAL A 19 -10.29 5.14 8.64
N LYS A 20 -9.10 5.57 9.06
CA LYS A 20 -8.50 6.84 8.62
C LYS A 20 -8.25 6.87 7.11
N LEU A 21 -7.68 5.81 6.54
CA LEU A 21 -7.36 5.73 5.12
C LEU A 21 -8.62 5.62 4.24
N LYS A 22 -9.62 4.85 4.69
CA LYS A 22 -10.94 4.82 4.03
C LYS A 22 -11.65 6.17 4.10
N GLY A 23 -11.48 6.90 5.21
CA GLY A 23 -12.01 8.25 5.36
C GLY A 23 -11.43 9.24 4.34
N ILE A 24 -10.13 9.10 4.02
CA ILE A 24 -9.49 9.89 2.96
C ILE A 24 -10.15 9.61 1.61
N ARG A 25 -10.34 8.34 1.26
CA ARG A 25 -11.05 7.94 0.04
C ARG A 25 -12.44 8.58 -0.03
N ALA A 26 -13.22 8.49 1.05
CA ALA A 26 -14.56 9.07 1.12
C ALA A 26 -14.57 10.60 0.91
N GLN A 27 -13.54 11.32 1.38
CA GLN A 27 -13.40 12.77 1.15
C GLN A 27 -13.21 13.10 -0.33
N TYR A 28 -12.39 12.32 -1.06
CA TYR A 28 -12.24 12.49 -2.51
C TYR A 28 -13.55 12.24 -3.25
N GLU A 29 -14.27 11.18 -2.89
CA GLU A 29 -15.57 10.85 -3.48
C GLU A 29 -16.61 11.95 -3.21
N PHE A 30 -16.62 12.51 -2.00
CA PHE A 30 -17.52 13.61 -1.62
C PHE A 30 -17.23 14.88 -2.42
N GLU A 31 -15.96 15.19 -2.71
CA GLU A 31 -15.55 16.32 -3.54
C GLU A 31 -15.69 16.05 -5.05
N SER A 32 -16.26 14.90 -5.44
CA SER A 32 -16.34 14.44 -6.83
C SER A 32 -14.98 14.41 -7.54
N LYS A 33 -13.92 14.16 -6.79
CA LYS A 33 -12.55 13.99 -7.29
C LYS A 33 -12.21 12.52 -7.42
N HIS A 34 -11.36 12.20 -8.37
CA HIS A 34 -10.78 10.85 -8.45
C HIS A 34 -9.97 10.55 -7.18
N SER A 35 -10.34 9.48 -6.48
CA SER A 35 -9.59 9.05 -5.31
C SER A 35 -8.32 8.31 -5.75
N PRO A 36 -7.13 8.65 -5.18
CA PRO A 36 -5.92 7.87 -5.40
C PRO A 36 -5.99 6.48 -4.75
N ILE A 37 -6.95 6.24 -3.86
CA ILE A 37 -7.12 4.98 -3.13
C ILE A 37 -8.25 4.17 -3.76
N GLU A 38 -7.92 3.00 -4.29
CA GLU A 38 -8.92 2.05 -4.78
C GLU A 38 -9.56 1.27 -3.63
N PHE A 39 -8.74 0.68 -2.77
CA PHE A 39 -9.20 0.06 -1.54
C PHE A 39 -8.09 -0.02 -0.47
N VAL A 40 -8.52 -0.27 0.77
CA VAL A 40 -7.64 -0.46 1.93
C VAL A 40 -7.97 -1.78 2.59
N THR A 41 -6.95 -2.60 2.83
CA THR A 41 -7.03 -3.82 3.62
C THR A 41 -6.04 -3.78 4.78
N GLY A 42 -6.26 -4.61 5.78
CA GLY A 42 -5.32 -4.71 6.90
C GLY A 42 -5.38 -6.09 7.52
N ARG A 43 -4.28 -6.49 8.14
CA ARG A 43 -4.20 -7.74 8.88
C ARG A 43 -3.22 -7.63 10.03
N VAL A 44 -3.48 -8.40 11.08
CA VAL A 44 -2.47 -8.73 12.09
C VAL A 44 -1.83 -10.05 11.70
N LYS A 45 -0.50 -10.12 11.80
CA LYS A 45 0.27 -11.32 11.47
C LYS A 45 -0.16 -12.49 12.36
N PRO A 46 -0.46 -13.67 11.79
CA PRO A 46 -0.80 -14.86 12.58
C PRO A 46 0.31 -15.24 13.56
N VAL A 47 -0.06 -15.73 14.74
CA VAL A 47 0.90 -16.15 15.77
C VAL A 47 1.91 -17.16 15.24
N THR A 48 1.46 -18.14 14.46
CA THR A 48 2.33 -19.12 13.80
C THR A 48 3.42 -18.45 12.97
N SER A 49 3.05 -17.48 12.15
CA SER A 49 3.98 -16.73 11.30
C SER A 49 4.90 -15.80 12.11
N ILE A 50 4.46 -15.29 13.26
CA ILE A 50 5.33 -14.56 14.20
C ILE A 50 6.39 -15.48 14.74
N ILE A 51 6.00 -16.66 15.23
CA ILE A 51 6.91 -17.67 15.81
C ILE A 51 7.92 -18.15 14.75
N GLU A 52 7.47 -18.47 13.54
CA GLU A 52 8.33 -18.89 12.42
C GLU A 52 9.37 -17.81 12.08
N LYS A 53 8.93 -16.55 11.96
CA LYS A 53 9.82 -15.42 11.64
C LYS A 53 10.81 -15.15 12.77
N THR A 54 10.39 -15.27 14.03
CA THR A 54 11.24 -15.13 15.21
C THR A 54 12.35 -16.19 15.20
N ARG A 55 12.02 -17.46 14.89
CA ARG A 55 12.99 -18.55 14.78
C ARG A 55 13.94 -18.36 13.59
N SER A 56 13.42 -18.05 12.41
CA SER A 56 14.24 -17.91 11.19
C SER A 56 15.23 -16.75 11.26
N LYS A 57 14.90 -15.69 12.02
CA LYS A 57 15.77 -14.52 12.23
C LYS A 57 16.59 -14.60 13.51
N ASN A 58 16.49 -15.69 14.27
CA ASN A 58 17.11 -15.85 15.59
C ASN A 58 16.83 -14.65 16.53
N MET A 59 15.59 -14.16 16.50
CA MET A 59 15.13 -12.99 17.24
C MET A 59 14.69 -13.42 18.66
N SER A 60 15.05 -12.64 19.67
CA SER A 60 14.56 -12.85 21.05
C SER A 60 13.10 -12.43 21.18
N PHE A 61 12.31 -13.18 21.97
CA PHE A 61 10.89 -12.88 22.19
C PHE A 61 10.66 -11.50 22.84
N ASP A 62 11.54 -11.05 23.68
CA ASP A 62 11.48 -9.74 24.36
C ASP A 62 11.68 -8.58 23.39
N LYS A 63 12.27 -8.84 22.21
CA LYS A 63 12.54 -7.85 21.17
C LYS A 63 11.54 -7.85 20.03
N ILE A 64 10.54 -8.74 20.04
CA ILE A 64 9.55 -8.85 18.96
C ILE A 64 8.87 -7.52 18.71
N GLU A 65 8.48 -6.78 19.75
CA GLU A 65 7.79 -5.49 19.63
C GLU A 65 8.67 -4.41 18.96
N GLU A 66 9.99 -4.51 19.09
CA GLU A 66 10.94 -3.53 18.55
C GLU A 66 11.47 -3.91 17.16
N GLU A 67 11.70 -5.20 16.92
CA GLU A 67 12.40 -5.70 15.74
C GLU A 67 11.44 -6.21 14.64
N MET A 68 10.22 -6.67 15.00
CA MET A 68 9.27 -7.18 14.02
C MET A 68 8.33 -6.07 13.53
N GLN A 69 8.62 -5.53 12.37
CA GLN A 69 7.94 -4.36 11.79
C GLN A 69 6.58 -4.64 11.16
N ASP A 70 6.23 -5.92 10.93
CA ASP A 70 5.08 -6.35 10.12
C ASP A 70 4.03 -7.15 10.91
N ILE A 71 3.95 -6.96 12.24
CA ILE A 71 2.87 -7.57 13.06
C ILE A 71 1.54 -6.93 12.71
N ALA A 72 1.47 -5.58 12.74
CA ALA A 72 0.35 -4.83 12.17
C ALA A 72 0.69 -4.42 10.74
N GLY A 73 -0.11 -4.85 9.77
CA GLY A 73 0.07 -4.51 8.36
C GLY A 73 -1.19 -3.92 7.77
N VAL A 74 -1.05 -2.77 7.11
CA VAL A 74 -2.12 -2.15 6.32
C VAL A 74 -1.65 -2.04 4.88
N ARG A 75 -2.54 -2.32 3.94
CA ARG A 75 -2.27 -2.22 2.51
C ARG A 75 -3.22 -1.22 1.88
N VAL A 76 -2.65 -0.27 1.18
CA VAL A 76 -3.33 0.71 0.34
C VAL A 76 -3.10 0.32 -1.10
N VAL A 77 -4.17 0.13 -1.86
CA VAL A 77 -4.09 -0.19 -3.28
C VAL A 77 -4.59 1.00 -4.09
N CYS A 78 -3.79 1.40 -5.08
CA CYS A 78 -3.99 2.52 -5.98
C CYS A 78 -4.19 2.01 -7.42
N GLN A 79 -4.76 2.86 -8.29
CA GLN A 79 -4.87 2.51 -9.71
C GLN A 79 -3.54 2.72 -10.45
N PHE A 80 -2.85 3.84 -10.17
CA PHE A 80 -1.66 4.26 -10.91
C PHE A 80 -0.46 4.45 -9.99
N VAL A 81 0.73 4.36 -10.55
CA VAL A 81 1.99 4.54 -9.80
C VAL A 81 2.08 5.94 -9.18
N ASP A 82 1.64 6.99 -9.89
CA ASP A 82 1.64 8.37 -9.38
C ASP A 82 0.75 8.52 -8.14
N ASP A 83 -0.35 7.78 -8.07
CA ASP A 83 -1.23 7.77 -6.91
C ASP A 83 -0.50 7.25 -5.66
N ILE A 84 0.42 6.27 -5.83
CA ILE A 84 1.25 5.77 -4.73
C ILE A 84 2.05 6.92 -4.12
N TYR A 85 2.76 7.68 -4.94
CA TYR A 85 3.58 8.80 -4.46
C TYR A 85 2.73 9.95 -3.92
N GLY A 86 1.52 10.14 -4.44
CA GLY A 86 0.53 11.07 -3.88
C GLY A 86 0.13 10.68 -2.45
N ILE A 87 -0.17 9.39 -2.22
CA ILE A 87 -0.49 8.84 -0.89
C ILE A 87 0.72 8.93 0.04
N VAL A 88 1.93 8.61 -0.44
CA VAL A 88 3.17 8.74 0.36
C VAL A 88 3.33 10.16 0.89
N LYS A 89 3.23 11.18 0.03
CA LYS A 89 3.31 12.60 0.45
C LYS A 89 2.25 12.97 1.47
N MET A 90 1.01 12.48 1.28
CA MET A 90 -0.07 12.73 2.22
C MET A 90 0.19 12.09 3.59
N LEU A 91 0.74 10.87 3.62
CA LEU A 91 1.10 10.18 4.86
C LEU A 91 2.30 10.86 5.54
N GLN A 92 3.28 11.35 4.79
CA GLN A 92 4.42 12.09 5.31
C GLN A 92 4.02 13.42 5.97
N ALA A 93 2.93 14.04 5.53
CA ALA A 93 2.40 15.29 6.10
C ALA A 93 1.57 15.08 7.39
N ARG A 94 1.34 13.83 7.82
CA ARG A 94 0.52 13.54 9.01
C ARG A 94 1.31 13.70 10.29
N ASN A 95 0.58 14.07 11.36
CA ASN A 95 1.14 14.31 12.70
C ASN A 95 0.66 13.28 13.73
N ASP A 96 -0.24 12.35 13.35
CA ASP A 96 -0.85 11.39 14.27
C ASP A 96 -0.06 10.08 14.40
N PHE A 97 1.07 9.97 13.71
CA PHE A 97 2.08 8.92 13.85
C PHE A 97 3.46 9.43 13.41
N LYS A 98 4.50 8.65 13.69
CA LYS A 98 5.87 8.95 13.25
C LYS A 98 6.33 7.93 12.23
N ILE A 99 6.88 8.39 11.11
CA ILE A 99 7.55 7.52 10.14
C ILE A 99 8.94 7.16 10.68
N VAL A 100 9.25 5.87 10.68
CA VAL A 100 10.51 5.31 11.17
C VAL A 100 11.44 4.93 10.02
N GLU A 101 10.87 4.35 8.96
CA GLU A 101 11.62 3.86 7.81
C GLU A 101 10.74 3.87 6.57
N GLU A 102 11.33 4.16 5.43
CA GLU A 102 10.68 4.09 4.12
C GLU A 102 11.53 3.25 3.17
N LYS A 103 10.89 2.38 2.39
CA LYS A 103 11.52 1.53 1.38
C LYS A 103 10.74 1.60 0.08
N ASP A 104 11.36 2.20 -0.93
CA ASP A 104 10.79 2.27 -2.27
C ASP A 104 11.28 1.09 -3.12
N TYR A 105 10.47 0.03 -3.12
CA TYR A 105 10.69 -1.12 -4.00
C TYR A 105 10.03 -0.95 -5.39
N ILE A 106 9.54 0.24 -5.73
CA ILE A 106 9.06 0.57 -7.07
C ILE A 106 10.25 1.00 -7.92
N GLU A 107 11.07 1.92 -7.39
CA GLU A 107 12.32 2.35 -8.03
C GLU A 107 13.42 1.28 -7.96
N ARG A 108 13.48 0.53 -6.86
CA ARG A 108 14.50 -0.49 -6.59
C ARG A 108 13.83 -1.82 -6.26
N GLU A 109 13.32 -2.47 -7.31
CA GLU A 109 12.64 -3.75 -7.15
C GLU A 109 13.54 -4.81 -6.50
N LYS A 110 12.92 -5.75 -5.78
CA LYS A 110 13.64 -6.92 -5.26
C LYS A 110 14.02 -7.87 -6.39
N ASP A 111 15.01 -8.72 -6.15
CA ASP A 111 15.49 -9.73 -7.12
C ASP A 111 14.36 -10.60 -7.68
N SER A 112 13.30 -10.82 -6.93
CA SER A 112 12.08 -11.53 -7.34
C SER A 112 11.21 -10.76 -8.34
N GLY A 113 11.45 -9.45 -8.52
CA GLY A 113 10.58 -8.54 -9.26
C GLY A 113 9.48 -7.90 -8.41
N TYR A 114 9.45 -8.18 -7.09
CA TYR A 114 8.49 -7.58 -6.17
C TYR A 114 8.61 -6.06 -6.12
N ARG A 115 7.48 -5.36 -6.25
CA ARG A 115 7.36 -3.90 -6.18
C ARG A 115 6.27 -3.49 -5.18
N SER A 116 6.58 -2.51 -4.37
CA SER A 116 5.69 -1.88 -3.40
C SER A 116 6.41 -0.72 -2.73
N TYR A 117 5.71 0.30 -2.30
CA TYR A 117 6.25 1.26 -1.34
C TYR A 117 5.93 0.79 0.07
N HIS A 118 6.92 0.71 0.95
CA HIS A 118 6.76 0.32 2.35
C HIS A 118 7.08 1.50 3.25
N MET A 119 6.18 1.78 4.17
CA MET A 119 6.35 2.79 5.20
C MET A 119 6.19 2.13 6.57
N ILE A 120 7.23 2.17 7.38
CA ILE A 120 7.20 1.71 8.77
C ILE A 120 6.92 2.91 9.66
N ILE A 121 5.90 2.78 10.49
CA ILE A 121 5.45 3.86 11.38
C ILE A 121 5.42 3.41 12.84
N ARG A 122 5.57 4.37 13.73
CA ARG A 122 5.19 4.26 15.15
C ARG A 122 3.86 4.95 15.35
N TYR A 123 2.85 4.18 15.71
CA TYR A 123 1.49 4.63 15.88
C TYR A 123 1.10 4.63 17.37
N PRO A 124 0.64 5.76 17.93
CA PRO A 124 0.23 5.84 19.33
C PRO A 124 -1.15 5.19 19.51
N VAL A 125 -1.24 4.22 20.42
CA VAL A 125 -2.48 3.55 20.80
C VAL A 125 -2.80 3.86 22.24
N ALA A 126 -4.01 4.37 22.51
CA ALA A 126 -4.51 4.52 23.87
C ALA A 126 -4.92 3.14 24.42
N THR A 127 -4.30 2.74 25.52
CA THR A 127 -4.63 1.50 26.25
C THR A 127 -5.10 1.83 27.67
N LEU A 128 -5.67 0.84 28.36
CA LEU A 128 -6.06 1.00 29.76
C LEU A 128 -4.88 1.33 30.70
N ARG A 129 -3.64 1.09 30.24
CA ARG A 129 -2.41 1.37 31.00
C ARG A 129 -1.65 2.59 30.49
N GLY A 130 -2.29 3.43 29.71
CA GLY A 130 -1.69 4.59 29.07
C GLY A 130 -1.41 4.38 27.58
N GLU A 131 -0.77 5.35 26.95
CA GLU A 131 -0.39 5.29 25.54
C GLU A 131 0.75 4.30 25.31
N LYS A 132 0.60 3.47 24.28
CA LYS A 132 1.63 2.55 23.78
C LYS A 132 1.96 2.86 22.32
N GLN A 133 3.25 2.93 22.01
CA GLN A 133 3.73 3.11 20.63
C GLN A 133 3.85 1.76 19.94
N ILE A 134 3.08 1.55 18.89
CA ILE A 134 3.04 0.29 18.12
C ILE A 134 3.72 0.49 16.77
N ILE A 135 4.60 -0.43 16.39
CA ILE A 135 5.18 -0.47 15.05
C ILE A 135 4.16 -1.11 14.10
N ALA A 136 3.89 -0.44 12.98
CA ALA A 136 3.03 -0.93 11.92
C ALA A 136 3.67 -0.68 10.54
N GLU A 137 3.37 -1.57 9.60
CA GLU A 137 3.79 -1.45 8.20
C GLU A 137 2.61 -1.00 7.33
N ILE A 138 2.80 0.04 6.55
CA ILE A 138 1.89 0.44 5.48
C ILE A 138 2.54 0.08 4.15
N GLN A 139 1.89 -0.79 3.37
CA GLN A 139 2.29 -1.17 2.02
C GLN A 139 1.39 -0.44 1.03
N ILE A 140 1.98 0.25 0.06
CA ILE A 140 1.25 1.00 -0.96
C ILE A 140 1.63 0.43 -2.32
N ARG A 141 0.64 0.04 -3.12
CA ARG A 141 0.79 -0.71 -4.38
C ARG A 141 -0.23 -0.27 -5.41
N THR A 142 0.05 -0.54 -6.68
CA THR A 142 -0.99 -0.57 -7.70
C THR A 142 -1.80 -1.88 -7.66
N LEU A 143 -2.90 -1.93 -8.40
CA LEU A 143 -3.69 -3.15 -8.61
C LEU A 143 -2.83 -4.27 -9.22
N ALA A 144 -1.99 -3.96 -10.22
CA ALA A 144 -1.12 -4.94 -10.87
C ALA A 144 -0.04 -5.48 -9.94
N MET A 145 0.63 -4.59 -9.17
CA MET A 145 1.59 -4.99 -8.14
C MET A 145 0.94 -5.87 -7.07
N ASN A 146 -0.28 -5.51 -6.65
CA ASN A 146 -1.00 -6.27 -5.64
C ASN A 146 -1.44 -7.65 -6.16
N PHE A 147 -1.89 -7.73 -7.40
CA PHE A 147 -2.22 -9.00 -8.05
C PHE A 147 -1.02 -9.94 -8.05
N TRP A 148 0.12 -9.48 -8.57
CA TRP A 148 1.33 -10.29 -8.62
C TRP A 148 1.80 -10.73 -7.23
N ALA A 149 1.94 -9.80 -6.28
CA ALA A 149 2.44 -10.10 -4.95
C ALA A 149 1.53 -11.04 -4.14
N THR A 150 0.22 -10.96 -4.34
CA THR A 150 -0.75 -11.87 -3.69
C THR A 150 -0.61 -13.29 -4.22
N ASN A 151 -0.46 -13.44 -5.53
CA ASN A 151 -0.29 -14.75 -6.16
C ASN A 151 1.08 -15.36 -5.82
N GLU A 152 2.15 -14.58 -5.90
CA GLU A 152 3.51 -15.03 -5.55
C GLU A 152 3.55 -15.55 -4.11
N HIS A 153 3.00 -14.78 -3.16
CA HIS A 153 2.92 -15.20 -1.76
C HIS A 153 2.10 -16.50 -1.58
N SER A 154 0.96 -16.62 -2.25
CA SER A 154 0.11 -17.81 -2.18
C SER A 154 0.80 -19.04 -2.74
N LEU A 155 1.55 -18.90 -3.84
CA LEU A 155 2.31 -19.99 -4.46
C LEU A 155 3.48 -20.42 -3.55
N ASN A 156 4.23 -19.47 -2.99
CA ASN A 156 5.33 -19.74 -2.08
C ASN A 156 4.87 -20.44 -0.80
N TYR A 157 3.71 -20.02 -0.24
CA TYR A 157 3.18 -20.61 0.99
C TYR A 157 2.67 -22.05 0.79
N LYS A 158 2.16 -22.39 -0.41
CA LYS A 158 1.61 -23.72 -0.71
C LYS A 158 2.68 -24.73 -1.13
N TYR A 159 3.90 -24.28 -1.35
CA TYR A 159 4.97 -25.14 -1.85
C TYR A 159 5.93 -25.54 -0.70
N ASP A 160 5.88 -26.83 -0.34
CA ASP A 160 6.81 -27.41 0.63
C ASP A 160 8.16 -27.71 -0.05
N GLY A 161 9.08 -26.73 -0.03
CA GLY A 161 10.41 -26.89 -0.60
C GLY A 161 10.97 -25.63 -1.26
N GLN A 162 12.08 -25.80 -1.97
CA GLN A 162 12.65 -24.70 -2.76
C GLN A 162 11.96 -24.64 -4.13
N ILE A 163 11.32 -23.50 -4.42
CA ILE A 163 10.74 -23.24 -5.74
C ILE A 163 11.84 -23.38 -6.81
N PRO A 164 11.62 -24.17 -7.87
CA PRO A 164 12.57 -24.35 -8.96
C PRO A 164 13.00 -23.03 -9.60
N THR A 165 14.25 -22.95 -10.04
CA THR A 165 14.84 -21.71 -10.58
C THR A 165 14.12 -21.21 -11.83
N ASP A 166 13.64 -22.11 -12.68
CA ASP A 166 12.85 -21.77 -13.87
C ASP A 166 11.50 -21.17 -13.52
N VAL A 167 10.84 -21.66 -12.46
CA VAL A 167 9.60 -21.11 -11.94
C VAL A 167 9.83 -19.71 -11.33
N LYS A 168 10.91 -19.52 -10.57
CA LYS A 168 11.31 -18.18 -10.07
C LYS A 168 11.54 -17.20 -11.20
N ALA A 169 12.23 -17.61 -12.26
CA ALA A 169 12.45 -16.78 -13.44
C ALA A 169 11.13 -16.42 -14.16
N ARG A 170 10.17 -17.33 -14.19
CA ARG A 170 8.83 -17.05 -14.75
C ARG A 170 8.04 -16.09 -13.87
N LEU A 171 8.08 -16.23 -12.55
CA LEU A 171 7.46 -15.30 -11.61
C LEU A 171 8.04 -13.89 -11.78
N LYS A 172 9.36 -13.77 -11.93
CA LYS A 172 10.00 -12.48 -12.20
C LYS A 172 9.52 -11.86 -13.52
N ARG A 173 9.46 -12.63 -14.61
CA ARG A 173 8.90 -12.13 -15.89
C ARG A 173 7.45 -11.69 -15.76
N ALA A 174 6.64 -12.37 -14.95
CA ALA A 174 5.27 -11.96 -14.67
C ALA A 174 5.21 -10.62 -13.88
N ALA A 175 6.16 -10.39 -12.95
CA ALA A 175 6.29 -9.11 -12.26
C ALA A 175 6.65 -7.96 -13.22
N GLU A 176 7.58 -8.21 -14.14
CA GLU A 176 7.97 -7.24 -15.18
C GLU A 176 6.80 -6.93 -16.12
N ALA A 177 5.99 -7.94 -16.48
CA ALA A 177 4.79 -7.73 -17.28
C ALA A 177 3.74 -6.89 -16.55
N ALA A 178 3.54 -7.13 -15.25
CA ALA A 178 2.65 -6.33 -14.41
C ALA A 178 3.12 -4.86 -14.31
N PHE A 179 4.41 -4.64 -14.21
CA PHE A 179 4.98 -3.29 -14.19
C PHE A 179 4.82 -2.56 -15.53
N LYS A 180 5.06 -3.24 -16.65
CA LYS A 180 4.81 -2.68 -17.99
C LYS A 180 3.33 -2.33 -18.20
N LEU A 181 2.42 -3.12 -17.64
CA LEU A 181 0.98 -2.80 -17.65
C LEU A 181 0.70 -1.50 -16.90
N ASP A 182 1.29 -1.32 -15.72
CA ASP A 182 1.17 -0.07 -14.96
C ASP A 182 1.70 1.14 -15.74
N GLU A 183 2.85 1.02 -16.40
CA GLU A 183 3.42 2.08 -17.23
C GLU A 183 2.50 2.44 -18.41
N GLU A 184 1.93 1.45 -19.09
CA GLU A 184 1.04 1.68 -20.22
C GLU A 184 -0.28 2.31 -19.78
N MET A 185 -0.86 1.85 -18.66
CA MET A 185 -2.06 2.44 -18.09
C MET A 185 -1.85 3.89 -17.66
N ALA A 186 -0.66 4.24 -17.15
CA ALA A 186 -0.33 5.63 -16.82
C ALA A 186 -0.31 6.53 -18.07
N LYS A 187 0.30 6.06 -19.17
CA LYS A 187 0.29 6.79 -20.46
C LYS A 187 -1.13 7.01 -20.99
N ILE A 188 -1.95 5.95 -20.99
CA ILE A 188 -3.35 6.02 -21.43
C ILE A 188 -4.12 7.04 -20.57
N LYS A 189 -3.91 7.06 -19.26
CA LYS A 189 -4.51 8.05 -18.35
C LYS A 189 -4.15 9.47 -18.78
N ASP A 190 -2.88 9.74 -19.04
CA ASP A 190 -2.39 11.07 -19.43
C ASP A 190 -2.96 11.51 -20.77
N GLU A 191 -3.03 10.62 -21.75
CA GLU A 191 -3.65 10.88 -23.07
C GLU A 191 -5.15 11.20 -22.95
N VAL A 192 -5.89 10.45 -22.13
CA VAL A 192 -7.31 10.70 -21.87
C VAL A 192 -7.50 12.06 -21.18
N GLN A 193 -6.67 12.40 -20.20
CA GLN A 193 -6.74 13.69 -19.52
C GLN A 193 -6.46 14.85 -20.47
N GLU A 194 -5.49 14.73 -21.38
CA GLU A 194 -5.18 15.77 -22.36
C GLU A 194 -6.33 15.92 -23.38
N ALA A 195 -6.88 14.81 -23.86
CA ALA A 195 -8.06 14.85 -24.75
C ALA A 195 -9.26 15.57 -24.09
N GLN A 196 -9.49 15.31 -22.79
CA GLN A 196 -10.55 16.01 -22.05
C GLN A 196 -10.27 17.50 -21.91
N ARG A 197 -9.02 17.93 -21.65
CA ARG A 197 -8.65 19.36 -21.59
C ARG A 197 -8.90 20.07 -22.91
N ILE A 198 -8.54 19.44 -24.04
CA ILE A 198 -8.78 19.98 -25.37
C ILE A 198 -10.28 20.11 -25.64
N TYR A 199 -11.08 19.12 -25.31
CA TYR A 199 -12.52 19.13 -25.47
C TYR A 199 -13.19 20.26 -24.66
N HIS A 200 -12.79 20.42 -23.38
CA HIS A 200 -13.33 21.50 -22.55
C HIS A 200 -12.96 22.89 -23.08
N ARG A 201 -11.73 23.11 -23.55
CA ARG A 201 -11.33 24.38 -24.18
C ARG A 201 -12.20 24.70 -25.38
N LYS A 202 -12.40 23.76 -26.30
CA LYS A 202 -13.24 23.95 -27.49
C LYS A 202 -14.68 24.31 -27.10
N ARG A 203 -15.25 23.68 -26.10
CA ARG A 203 -16.60 23.92 -25.62
C ARG A 203 -16.77 25.34 -25.03
N VAL A 204 -15.76 25.84 -24.34
CA VAL A 204 -15.76 27.21 -23.79
C VAL A 204 -15.68 28.24 -24.92
N TYR A 205 -14.86 28.02 -25.95
CA TYR A 205 -14.78 28.91 -27.12
C TYR A 205 -16.13 29.02 -27.85
N ILE A 206 -16.78 27.93 -28.15
CA ILE A 206 -18.07 27.88 -28.82
C ILE A 206 -19.14 28.65 -28.03
N LYS A 207 -19.22 28.46 -26.71
CA LYS A 207 -20.18 29.19 -25.86
C LYS A 207 -19.95 30.70 -25.82
N ASN A 208 -18.69 31.16 -25.91
CA ASN A 208 -18.37 32.57 -25.88
C ASN A 208 -18.70 33.25 -27.24
N GLU A 209 -18.61 32.52 -28.37
CA GLU A 209 -19.02 33.05 -29.68
C GLU A 209 -20.56 33.13 -29.81
N GLU A 210 -21.29 32.16 -29.27
CA GLU A 210 -22.76 32.18 -29.28
C GLU A 210 -23.36 33.20 -28.29
N GLY A 211 -22.67 33.50 -27.18
CA GLY A 211 -23.13 34.48 -26.17
C GLY A 211 -22.78 35.94 -26.49
N GLY A 212 -21.97 36.21 -27.51
CA GLY A 212 -21.56 37.54 -27.94
C GLY A 212 -22.42 38.19 -29.02
N GLN A 213 -23.52 37.55 -29.44
CA GLN A 213 -24.46 38.05 -30.48
C GLN A 213 -25.83 38.44 -29.91
N SER A 214 -25.88 38.92 -28.66
CA SER A 214 -27.15 39.44 -28.08
C SER A 214 -27.03 40.90 -27.75
#